data_6d80f8449e2528ef9b26de6f6cee7084
#
_entry.id   6d80f8449e2528ef9b26de6f6cee7084
#
_cell.length_a   1.000
_cell.length_b   1.000
_cell.length_c   1.000
_cell.angle_alpha   90.00
_cell.angle_beta   90.00
_cell.angle_gamma   90.00
#
_symmetry.space_group_name_H-M   'P 1'
#
loop_
_entity.id
_entity.type
_entity.pdbx_description
1 polymer ?
#
loop_
_entity_poly.entity_id
_entity_poly.type
_entity_poly.pdbx_seq_one_letter_code
_entity_poly.pdbx_strand_id
1 'polypeptide(L)'
;MDPIVQISLDLTNIDEALETAAIAMRAGVDWLEAGTPLILAEGLQGVKKLREFFPGVPIVADLKTMDGGYLEAEMMAKAGATHVVVMARAHEETIKCVVKAGKDFGIKVMGDNLGSEDMVAAAKRLEELGCDYVIHHIGYDERRGIAAKGLRMLSPLDQLREVVNAVKVPVQAVGGLTLEQAIQCPAYGAPLVVLGAPLTIDSDSFKTAGGDLESSLRLICDKIHSYKNI
;
A
#
# COMPACT_ATOMS: atom_id res chain seq x y z
N MET A 1 -12.04 -3.82 12.11
CA MET A 1 -11.66 -4.47 10.82
C MET A 1 -10.62 -5.52 11.14
N ASP A 2 -10.77 -6.72 10.57
CA ASP A 2 -9.73 -7.74 10.71
C ASP A 2 -8.46 -7.27 10.00
N PRO A 3 -7.28 -7.65 10.50
CA PRO A 3 -6.02 -7.27 9.85
C PRO A 3 -5.91 -7.82 8.43
N ILE A 4 -5.35 -7.01 7.53
CA ILE A 4 -5.19 -7.31 6.11
C ILE A 4 -3.71 -7.19 5.75
N VAL A 5 -3.19 -8.20 5.08
CA VAL A 5 -1.84 -8.18 4.50
C VAL A 5 -1.95 -7.93 3.00
N GLN A 6 -1.32 -6.86 2.54
CA GLN A 6 -1.20 -6.49 1.14
C GLN A 6 0.24 -6.70 0.67
N ILE A 7 0.43 -7.20 -0.54
CA ILE A 7 1.74 -7.24 -1.20
C ILE A 7 1.79 -6.21 -2.32
N SER A 8 2.78 -5.34 -2.29
CA SER A 8 3.08 -4.42 -3.39
C SER A 8 4.03 -5.08 -4.38
N LEU A 9 3.58 -5.21 -5.62
CA LEU A 9 4.36 -5.79 -6.71
C LEU A 9 5.14 -4.67 -7.40
N ASP A 10 6.27 -4.28 -6.81
CA ASP A 10 7.17 -3.24 -7.32
C ASP A 10 8.17 -3.78 -8.35
N LEU A 11 7.66 -4.64 -9.23
CA LEU A 11 8.39 -5.30 -10.31
C LEU A 11 8.15 -4.55 -11.63
N THR A 12 9.06 -4.71 -12.58
CA THR A 12 8.97 -4.05 -13.90
C THR A 12 8.64 -5.03 -15.03
N ASN A 13 8.23 -6.25 -14.69
CA ASN A 13 7.86 -7.30 -15.62
C ASN A 13 6.60 -8.00 -15.11
N ILE A 14 5.60 -8.13 -15.97
CA ILE A 14 4.30 -8.68 -15.57
C ILE A 14 4.36 -10.17 -15.25
N ASP A 15 5.18 -10.96 -15.94
CA ASP A 15 5.26 -12.39 -15.69
C ASP A 15 5.87 -12.67 -14.31
N GLU A 16 6.92 -11.94 -13.94
CA GLU A 16 7.50 -11.99 -12.58
C GLU A 16 6.50 -11.52 -11.52
N ALA A 17 5.70 -10.48 -11.82
CA ALA A 17 4.68 -9.99 -10.91
C ALA A 17 3.56 -11.02 -10.69
N LEU A 18 3.12 -11.71 -11.74
CA LEU A 18 2.11 -12.78 -11.64
C LEU A 18 2.63 -13.98 -10.85
N GLU A 19 3.89 -14.37 -11.06
CA GLU A 19 4.53 -15.46 -10.32
C GLU A 19 4.65 -15.12 -8.82
N THR A 20 5.10 -13.91 -8.51
CA THR A 20 5.19 -13.40 -7.14
C THR A 20 3.82 -13.30 -6.48
N ALA A 21 2.81 -12.79 -7.19
CA ALA A 21 1.44 -12.73 -6.72
C ALA A 21 0.87 -14.13 -6.40
N ALA A 22 1.14 -15.12 -7.25
CA ALA A 22 0.70 -16.49 -7.02
C ALA A 22 1.31 -17.08 -5.75
N ILE A 23 2.60 -16.84 -5.51
CA ILE A 23 3.29 -17.23 -4.26
C ILE A 23 2.62 -16.54 -3.06
N ALA A 24 2.40 -15.24 -3.15
CA ALA A 24 1.81 -14.44 -2.08
C ALA A 24 0.39 -14.91 -1.72
N MET A 25 -0.44 -15.21 -2.72
CA MET A 25 -1.79 -15.72 -2.50
C MET A 25 -1.77 -17.08 -1.80
N ARG A 26 -0.86 -18.00 -2.17
CA ARG A 26 -0.70 -19.27 -1.47
C ARG A 26 -0.21 -19.10 -0.03
N ALA A 27 0.54 -18.04 0.23
CA ALA A 27 1.03 -17.71 1.57
C ALA A 27 -0.03 -17.09 2.49
N GLY A 28 -1.20 -16.70 1.95
CA GLY A 28 -2.29 -16.13 2.74
C GLY A 28 -2.36 -14.59 2.69
N VAL A 29 -1.70 -13.95 1.72
CA VAL A 29 -1.86 -12.51 1.45
C VAL A 29 -3.29 -12.23 0.98
N ASP A 30 -3.89 -11.14 1.44
CA ASP A 30 -5.29 -10.81 1.19
C ASP A 30 -5.47 -9.92 -0.05
N TRP A 31 -4.58 -8.95 -0.26
CA TRP A 31 -4.67 -7.95 -1.32
C TRP A 31 -3.41 -7.92 -2.17
N LEU A 32 -3.59 -7.73 -3.46
CA LEU A 32 -2.50 -7.49 -4.40
C LEU A 32 -2.44 -6.00 -4.76
N GLU A 33 -1.23 -5.49 -4.94
CA GLU A 33 -1.03 -4.13 -5.42
C GLU A 33 -0.19 -4.15 -6.69
N ALA A 34 -0.75 -3.56 -7.76
CA ALA A 34 0.04 -3.14 -8.89
C ALA A 34 0.86 -1.92 -8.44
N GLY A 35 2.11 -2.15 -8.05
CA GLY A 35 3.01 -1.10 -7.58
C GLY A 35 3.30 -0.07 -8.67
N THR A 36 3.70 1.13 -8.27
CA THR A 36 4.02 2.20 -9.24
C THR A 36 5.02 1.74 -10.31
N PRO A 37 6.11 0.99 -9.99
CA PRO A 37 7.03 0.50 -11.02
C PRO A 37 6.36 -0.41 -12.05
N LEU A 38 5.45 -1.29 -11.62
CA LEU A 38 4.72 -2.18 -12.52
C LEU A 38 3.79 -1.40 -13.45
N ILE A 39 3.07 -0.42 -12.92
CA ILE A 39 2.19 0.44 -13.73
C ILE A 39 3.00 1.26 -14.74
N LEU A 40 4.17 1.77 -14.36
CA LEU A 40 5.05 2.51 -15.28
C LEU A 40 5.61 1.62 -16.39
N ALA A 41 5.95 0.38 -16.10
CA ALA A 41 6.52 -0.54 -17.07
C ALA A 41 5.46 -1.13 -18.01
N GLU A 42 4.32 -1.55 -17.48
CA GLU A 42 3.32 -2.36 -18.18
C GLU A 42 2.02 -1.58 -18.50
N GLY A 43 1.88 -0.36 -17.96
CA GLY A 43 0.67 0.45 -18.10
C GLY A 43 -0.55 -0.28 -17.54
N LEU A 44 -1.71 -0.03 -18.16
CA LEU A 44 -2.98 -0.66 -17.78
C LEU A 44 -2.97 -2.19 -17.92
N GLN A 45 -2.07 -2.75 -18.74
CA GLN A 45 -1.99 -4.19 -18.93
C GLN A 45 -1.56 -4.90 -17.65
N GLY A 46 -0.70 -4.27 -16.82
CA GLY A 46 -0.31 -4.81 -15.52
C GLY A 46 -1.53 -5.07 -14.62
N VAL A 47 -2.42 -4.08 -14.49
CA VAL A 47 -3.66 -4.21 -13.69
C VAL A 47 -4.62 -5.24 -14.30
N LYS A 48 -4.82 -5.21 -15.64
CA LYS A 48 -5.70 -6.16 -16.34
C LYS A 48 -5.25 -7.60 -16.14
N LYS A 49 -3.97 -7.87 -16.30
CA LYS A 49 -3.39 -9.20 -16.12
C LYS A 49 -3.56 -9.70 -14.68
N LEU A 50 -3.28 -8.86 -13.69
CA LEU A 50 -3.54 -9.22 -12.29
C LEU A 50 -5.03 -9.56 -12.08
N ARG A 51 -5.96 -8.79 -12.65
CA ARG A 51 -7.39 -9.08 -12.54
C ARG A 51 -7.78 -10.38 -13.24
N GLU A 52 -7.21 -10.67 -14.42
CA GLU A 52 -7.47 -11.90 -15.17
C GLU A 52 -7.01 -13.14 -14.41
N PHE A 53 -5.82 -13.10 -13.82
CA PHE A 53 -5.23 -14.23 -13.10
C PHE A 53 -5.76 -14.41 -11.67
N PHE A 54 -6.19 -13.32 -11.03
CA PHE A 54 -6.70 -13.32 -9.65
C PHE A 54 -8.11 -12.73 -9.57
N PRO A 55 -9.10 -13.40 -10.19
CA PRO A 55 -10.49 -12.93 -10.15
C PRO A 55 -11.00 -12.92 -8.70
N GLY A 56 -11.63 -11.80 -8.29
CA GLY A 56 -12.19 -11.64 -6.95
C GLY A 56 -11.22 -11.16 -5.88
N VAL A 57 -9.91 -11.19 -6.11
CA VAL A 57 -8.92 -10.63 -5.17
C VAL A 57 -8.95 -9.10 -5.25
N PRO A 58 -8.94 -8.36 -4.12
CA PRO A 58 -8.76 -6.92 -4.16
C PRO A 58 -7.43 -6.52 -4.80
N ILE A 59 -7.49 -5.59 -5.77
CA ILE A 59 -6.31 -5.07 -6.48
C ILE A 59 -6.22 -3.58 -6.26
N VAL A 60 -5.12 -3.14 -5.66
CA VAL A 60 -4.77 -1.74 -5.48
C VAL A 60 -3.93 -1.27 -6.67
N ALA A 61 -4.33 -0.18 -7.31
CA ALA A 61 -3.51 0.50 -8.31
C ALA A 61 -2.75 1.66 -7.63
N ASP A 62 -1.47 1.46 -7.35
CA ASP A 62 -0.62 2.48 -6.72
C ASP A 62 -0.12 3.48 -7.77
N LEU A 63 -1.05 4.30 -8.25
CA LEU A 63 -0.81 5.28 -9.30
C LEU A 63 -0.11 6.54 -8.77
N LYS A 64 -0.22 6.81 -7.47
CA LYS A 64 0.26 8.04 -6.83
C LYS A 64 -0.25 9.28 -7.55
N THR A 65 -1.56 9.29 -7.84
CA THR A 65 -2.23 10.36 -8.62
C THR A 65 -1.95 11.74 -8.03
N MET A 66 -1.44 12.65 -8.87
CA MET A 66 -1.17 14.05 -8.54
C MET A 66 -2.01 15.04 -9.33
N ASP A 67 -2.54 14.63 -10.49
CA ASP A 67 -3.43 15.42 -11.37
C ASP A 67 -4.23 14.48 -12.27
N GLY A 68 -5.24 15.01 -13.00
CA GLY A 68 -6.07 14.19 -13.87
C GLY A 68 -6.94 13.15 -13.15
N GLY A 69 -7.23 13.39 -11.87
CA GLY A 69 -7.72 12.38 -10.90
C GLY A 69 -8.91 11.56 -11.35
N TYR A 70 -9.92 12.17 -11.99
CA TYR A 70 -11.09 11.42 -12.45
C TYR A 70 -10.73 10.43 -13.56
N LEU A 71 -10.00 10.89 -14.58
CA LEU A 71 -9.62 10.07 -15.73
C LEU A 71 -8.72 8.91 -15.31
N GLU A 72 -7.72 9.18 -14.49
CA GLU A 72 -6.77 8.16 -14.02
C GLU A 72 -7.48 7.08 -13.20
N ALA A 73 -8.35 7.47 -12.26
CA ALA A 73 -9.13 6.54 -11.46
C ALA A 73 -10.11 5.71 -12.31
N GLU A 74 -10.77 6.34 -13.29
CA GLU A 74 -11.62 5.65 -14.26
C GLU A 74 -10.84 4.59 -15.05
N MET A 75 -9.63 4.94 -15.53
CA MET A 75 -8.78 4.01 -16.29
C MET A 75 -8.41 2.78 -15.44
N MET A 76 -8.05 2.99 -14.17
CA MET A 76 -7.71 1.88 -13.25
C MET A 76 -8.94 1.02 -12.93
N ALA A 77 -10.10 1.63 -12.69
CA ALA A 77 -11.35 0.90 -12.46
C ALA A 77 -11.70 0.01 -13.66
N LYS A 78 -11.64 0.56 -14.89
CA LYS A 78 -11.89 -0.20 -16.12
C LYS A 78 -10.86 -1.28 -16.41
N ALA A 79 -9.64 -1.12 -15.87
CA ALA A 79 -8.62 -2.16 -15.93
C ALA A 79 -8.84 -3.28 -14.90
N GLY A 80 -9.75 -3.11 -13.95
CA GLY A 80 -10.10 -4.11 -12.95
C GLY A 80 -9.51 -3.88 -11.56
N ALA A 81 -8.92 -2.70 -11.29
CA ALA A 81 -8.57 -2.30 -9.93
C ALA A 81 -9.82 -2.17 -9.05
N THR A 82 -9.68 -2.48 -7.78
CA THR A 82 -10.71 -2.27 -6.75
C THR A 82 -10.41 -1.06 -5.87
N HIS A 83 -9.15 -0.63 -5.86
CA HIS A 83 -8.66 0.51 -5.10
C HIS A 83 -7.70 1.33 -5.97
N VAL A 84 -7.66 2.63 -5.74
CA VAL A 84 -6.73 3.56 -6.41
C VAL A 84 -6.10 4.49 -5.38
N VAL A 85 -4.82 4.82 -5.58
CA VAL A 85 -4.06 5.68 -4.67
C VAL A 85 -3.98 7.10 -5.20
N VAL A 86 -4.30 8.09 -4.34
CA VAL A 86 -4.13 9.52 -4.60
C VAL A 86 -3.25 10.15 -3.51
N MET A 87 -2.38 11.08 -3.91
CA MET A 87 -1.45 11.73 -2.99
C MET A 87 -2.11 12.85 -2.19
N ALA A 88 -1.83 12.93 -0.89
CA ALA A 88 -2.24 14.07 -0.05
C ALA A 88 -1.68 15.41 -0.53
N ARG A 89 -0.55 15.38 -1.23
CA ARG A 89 0.09 16.57 -1.82
C ARG A 89 -0.55 17.05 -3.13
N ALA A 90 -1.48 16.27 -3.69
CA ALA A 90 -2.26 16.71 -4.83
C ALA A 90 -3.18 17.89 -4.47
N HIS A 91 -3.57 18.65 -5.48
CA HIS A 91 -4.56 19.70 -5.30
C HIS A 91 -5.88 19.10 -4.77
N GLU A 92 -6.60 19.84 -3.95
CA GLU A 92 -7.86 19.39 -3.35
C GLU A 92 -8.87 18.90 -4.41
N GLU A 93 -8.98 19.63 -5.51
CA GLU A 93 -9.89 19.26 -6.60
C GLU A 93 -9.47 17.95 -7.28
N THR A 94 -8.17 17.65 -7.36
CA THR A 94 -7.71 16.34 -7.86
C THR A 94 -8.18 15.21 -6.96
N ILE A 95 -8.02 15.36 -5.63
CA ILE A 95 -8.47 14.35 -4.65
C ILE A 95 -9.99 14.16 -4.76
N LYS A 96 -10.77 15.25 -4.81
CA LYS A 96 -12.23 15.19 -5.01
C LYS A 96 -12.61 14.50 -6.31
N CYS A 97 -11.86 14.72 -7.39
CA CYS A 97 -12.08 14.06 -8.67
C CYS A 97 -11.84 12.56 -8.61
N VAL A 98 -10.78 12.12 -7.90
CA VAL A 98 -10.53 10.68 -7.66
C VAL A 98 -11.65 10.07 -6.84
N VAL A 99 -12.06 10.73 -5.75
CA VAL A 99 -13.17 10.28 -4.88
C VAL A 99 -14.49 10.20 -5.67
N LYS A 100 -14.75 11.18 -6.55
CA LYS A 100 -15.92 11.14 -7.43
C LYS A 100 -15.87 9.93 -8.37
N ALA A 101 -14.75 9.70 -9.05
CA ALA A 101 -14.56 8.53 -9.89
C ALA A 101 -14.72 7.22 -9.10
N GLY A 102 -14.17 7.17 -7.88
CA GLY A 102 -14.35 6.03 -6.97
C GLY A 102 -15.83 5.67 -6.77
N LYS A 103 -16.67 6.68 -6.51
CA LYS A 103 -18.13 6.50 -6.37
C LYS A 103 -18.81 6.07 -7.66
N ASP A 104 -18.44 6.71 -8.78
CA ASP A 104 -19.06 6.46 -10.09
C ASP A 104 -18.74 5.04 -10.62
N PHE A 105 -17.55 4.52 -10.35
CA PHE A 105 -17.07 3.21 -10.82
C PHE A 105 -17.05 2.11 -9.76
N GLY A 106 -17.43 2.41 -8.52
CA GLY A 106 -17.52 1.43 -7.44
C GLY A 106 -16.16 0.93 -6.94
N ILE A 107 -15.10 1.73 -7.06
CA ILE A 107 -13.77 1.44 -6.50
C ILE A 107 -13.50 2.30 -5.27
N LYS A 108 -12.59 1.86 -4.41
CA LYS A 108 -12.19 2.55 -3.20
C LYS A 108 -11.01 3.49 -3.44
N VAL A 109 -10.96 4.57 -2.68
CA VAL A 109 -9.91 5.58 -2.78
C VAL A 109 -9.04 5.54 -1.53
N MET A 110 -7.74 5.38 -1.73
CA MET A 110 -6.73 5.36 -0.69
C MET A 110 -5.89 6.64 -0.80
N GLY A 111 -5.94 7.47 0.24
CA GLY A 111 -5.16 8.70 0.30
C GLY A 111 -3.79 8.46 0.93
N ASP A 112 -2.71 8.76 0.20
CA ASP A 112 -1.33 8.55 0.65
C ASP A 112 -0.71 9.85 1.17
N ASN A 113 -0.23 9.85 2.43
CA ASN A 113 0.39 11.00 3.06
C ASN A 113 1.91 11.14 2.80
N LEU A 114 2.47 10.29 1.92
CA LEU A 114 3.89 10.30 1.55
C LEU A 114 4.39 11.72 1.26
N GLY A 115 5.51 12.08 1.89
CA GLY A 115 6.19 13.36 1.69
C GLY A 115 5.43 14.58 2.23
N SER A 116 4.40 14.39 3.04
CA SER A 116 3.73 15.48 3.75
C SER A 116 4.59 15.96 4.92
N GLU A 117 4.59 17.26 5.18
CA GLU A 117 5.33 17.86 6.30
C GLU A 117 4.67 17.50 7.64
N ASP A 118 3.34 17.46 7.67
CA ASP A 118 2.52 17.04 8.79
C ASP A 118 1.65 15.85 8.37
N MET A 119 2.08 14.65 8.76
CA MET A 119 1.42 13.39 8.41
C MET A 119 0.01 13.29 9.01
N VAL A 120 -0.20 13.88 10.19
CA VAL A 120 -1.49 13.85 10.88
C VAL A 120 -2.48 14.80 10.21
N ALA A 121 -2.05 16.03 9.89
CA ALA A 121 -2.89 16.97 9.18
C ALA A 121 -3.25 16.48 7.77
N ALA A 122 -2.29 15.86 7.07
CA ALA A 122 -2.53 15.24 5.78
C ALA A 122 -3.58 14.11 5.86
N ALA A 123 -3.48 13.24 6.86
CA ALA A 123 -4.45 12.16 7.07
C ALA A 123 -5.88 12.69 7.30
N LYS A 124 -6.04 13.69 8.16
CA LYS A 124 -7.34 14.35 8.40
C LYS A 124 -7.92 14.94 7.11
N ARG A 125 -7.08 15.67 6.36
CA ARG A 125 -7.50 16.26 5.09
C ARG A 125 -7.98 15.20 4.08
N LEU A 126 -7.29 14.06 3.97
CA LEU A 126 -7.68 12.97 3.09
C LEU A 126 -9.05 12.38 3.48
N GLU A 127 -9.28 12.15 4.78
CA GLU A 127 -10.58 11.70 5.27
C GLU A 127 -11.68 12.73 5.00
N GLU A 128 -11.45 14.01 5.29
CA GLU A 128 -12.40 15.12 5.04
C GLU A 128 -12.78 15.24 3.56
N LEU A 129 -11.83 14.96 2.65
CA LEU A 129 -12.05 14.95 1.20
C LEU A 129 -12.76 13.69 0.70
N GLY A 130 -12.94 12.69 1.56
CA GLY A 130 -13.74 11.50 1.29
C GLY A 130 -12.96 10.27 0.85
N CYS A 131 -11.68 10.18 1.11
CA CYS A 131 -10.92 8.95 0.93
C CYS A 131 -11.47 7.85 1.84
N ASP A 132 -11.53 6.61 1.33
CA ASP A 132 -12.01 5.45 2.09
C ASP A 132 -10.94 4.91 3.06
N TYR A 133 -9.67 5.15 2.77
CA TYR A 133 -8.50 4.72 3.55
C TYR A 133 -7.44 5.82 3.58
N VAL A 134 -6.61 5.79 4.60
CA VAL A 134 -5.38 6.60 4.68
C VAL A 134 -4.17 5.68 4.64
N ILE A 135 -3.19 6.01 3.81
CA ILE A 135 -1.89 5.35 3.76
C ILE A 135 -0.89 6.21 4.54
N HIS A 136 -0.36 5.67 5.63
CA HIS A 136 0.76 6.25 6.36
C HIS A 136 2.06 5.69 5.80
N HIS A 137 2.77 6.53 5.04
CA HIS A 137 3.83 6.10 4.15
C HIS A 137 5.14 6.86 4.41
N ILE A 138 6.18 6.13 4.76
CA ILE A 138 7.54 6.65 4.82
C ILE A 138 8.30 6.26 3.56
N GLY A 139 8.75 7.27 2.81
CA GLY A 139 9.33 7.09 1.49
C GLY A 139 10.65 6.29 1.48
N TYR A 140 10.85 5.52 0.41
CA TYR A 140 12.07 4.74 0.20
C TYR A 140 13.33 5.63 0.14
N ASP A 141 13.32 6.67 -0.70
CA ASP A 141 14.47 7.57 -0.86
C ASP A 141 14.70 8.42 0.39
N GLU A 142 13.62 8.85 1.06
CA GLU A 142 13.71 9.59 2.30
C GLU A 142 14.42 8.79 3.39
N ARG A 143 14.00 7.53 3.60
CA ARG A 143 14.62 6.64 4.58
C ARG A 143 16.11 6.44 4.31
N ARG A 144 16.46 6.14 3.05
CA ARG A 144 17.85 5.94 2.64
C ARG A 144 18.68 7.22 2.74
N GLY A 145 18.13 8.34 2.32
CA GLY A 145 18.80 9.63 2.42
C GLY A 145 19.10 10.05 3.86
N ILE A 146 18.19 9.75 4.78
CA ILE A 146 18.40 10.01 6.22
C ILE A 146 19.44 9.02 6.80
N ALA A 147 19.36 7.74 6.47
CA ALA A 147 20.33 6.74 6.92
C ALA A 147 21.75 7.02 6.40
N ALA A 148 21.88 7.49 5.15
CA ALA A 148 23.17 7.89 4.57
C ALA A 148 23.84 9.05 5.30
N LYS A 149 23.07 9.86 6.03
CA LYS A 149 23.59 10.94 6.91
C LYS A 149 23.97 10.45 8.31
N GLY A 150 23.92 9.14 8.57
CA GLY A 150 24.20 8.54 9.88
C GLY A 150 23.11 8.81 10.92
N LEU A 151 21.92 9.24 10.50
CA LEU A 151 20.77 9.45 11.38
C LEU A 151 19.93 8.17 11.48
N ARG A 152 19.08 8.09 12.53
CA ARG A 152 18.15 6.97 12.68
C ARG A 152 17.22 6.87 11.47
N MET A 153 17.15 5.71 10.84
CA MET A 153 16.23 5.46 9.74
C MET A 153 14.78 5.65 10.24
N LEU A 154 13.98 6.34 9.45
CA LEU A 154 12.54 6.48 9.71
C LEU A 154 11.83 5.13 9.56
N SER A 155 10.78 4.96 10.32
CA SER A 155 9.95 3.76 10.32
C SER A 155 8.48 4.13 10.09
N PRO A 156 7.70 3.32 9.39
CA PRO A 156 6.25 3.49 9.32
C PRO A 156 5.56 3.43 10.68
N LEU A 157 6.21 2.93 11.73
CA LEU A 157 5.68 3.00 13.10
C LEU A 157 5.83 4.40 13.72
N ASP A 158 6.70 5.24 13.16
CA ASP A 158 6.85 6.62 13.62
C ASP A 158 5.55 7.39 13.31
N GLN A 159 4.95 8.03 14.29
CA GLN A 159 3.67 8.75 14.21
C GLN A 159 2.45 7.89 13.77
N LEU A 160 2.59 6.58 13.59
CA LEU A 160 1.47 5.73 13.15
C LEU A 160 0.27 5.82 14.11
N ARG A 161 0.53 5.79 15.41
CA ARG A 161 -0.53 5.87 16.41
C ARG A 161 -1.24 7.22 16.43
N GLU A 162 -0.50 8.30 16.20
CA GLU A 162 -1.03 9.65 16.08
C GLU A 162 -1.92 9.78 14.84
N VAL A 163 -1.48 9.25 13.70
CA VAL A 163 -2.27 9.21 12.46
C VAL A 163 -3.55 8.38 12.65
N VAL A 164 -3.43 7.18 13.21
CA VAL A 164 -4.60 6.31 13.49
C VAL A 164 -5.62 7.01 14.39
N ASN A 165 -5.17 7.68 15.45
CA ASN A 165 -6.06 8.37 16.38
C ASN A 165 -6.70 9.64 15.79
N ALA A 166 -6.17 10.14 14.68
CA ALA A 166 -6.61 11.38 14.05
C ALA A 166 -7.76 11.19 13.06
N VAL A 167 -7.99 9.96 12.57
CA VAL A 167 -8.97 9.63 11.54
C VAL A 167 -9.85 8.45 11.97
N LYS A 168 -11.01 8.31 11.33
CA LYS A 168 -11.96 7.20 11.55
C LYS A 168 -11.84 6.12 10.47
N VAL A 169 -11.35 6.50 9.29
CA VAL A 169 -11.12 5.56 8.20
C VAL A 169 -9.93 4.64 8.53
N PRO A 170 -9.89 3.40 8.03
CA PRO A 170 -8.78 2.50 8.27
C PRO A 170 -7.45 3.09 7.77
N VAL A 171 -6.40 2.88 8.56
CA VAL A 171 -5.04 3.32 8.22
C VAL A 171 -4.21 2.12 7.76
N GLN A 172 -3.48 2.31 6.68
CA GLN A 172 -2.49 1.40 6.14
C GLN A 172 -1.08 1.88 6.53
N ALA A 173 -0.23 0.96 6.97
CA ALA A 173 1.19 1.24 7.25
C ALA A 173 2.07 0.68 6.12
N VAL A 174 2.94 1.52 5.54
CA VAL A 174 3.84 1.14 4.45
C VAL A 174 5.16 1.93 4.49
N GLY A 175 6.22 1.33 3.97
CA GLY A 175 7.54 1.95 3.84
C GLY A 175 8.66 1.20 4.56
N GLY A 176 9.07 0.04 4.03
CA GLY A 176 10.19 -0.75 4.53
C GLY A 176 10.02 -1.28 5.96
N LEU A 177 8.86 -1.84 6.22
CA LEU A 177 8.58 -2.52 7.47
C LEU A 177 9.49 -3.75 7.62
N THR A 178 10.16 -3.88 8.78
CA THR A 178 10.73 -5.17 9.18
C THR A 178 9.63 -6.17 9.51
N LEU A 179 9.95 -7.45 9.58
CA LEU A 179 9.02 -8.48 10.03
C LEU A 179 8.36 -8.13 11.39
N GLU A 180 9.19 -7.71 12.35
CA GLU A 180 8.72 -7.33 13.68
C GLU A 180 7.82 -6.10 13.64
N GLN A 181 8.16 -5.12 12.80
CA GLN A 181 7.34 -3.90 12.64
C GLN A 181 5.99 -4.21 11.95
N ALA A 182 6.00 -5.05 10.91
CA ALA A 182 4.79 -5.47 10.22
C ALA A 182 3.79 -6.14 11.17
N ILE A 183 4.27 -7.07 11.99
CA ILE A 183 3.47 -7.77 12.99
C ILE A 183 2.91 -6.82 14.07
N GLN A 184 3.58 -5.71 14.33
CA GLN A 184 3.14 -4.72 15.33
C GLN A 184 2.08 -3.74 14.81
N CYS A 185 1.96 -3.53 13.50
CA CYS A 185 1.05 -2.53 12.93
C CYS A 185 -0.39 -2.63 13.47
N PRO A 186 -1.02 -3.82 13.57
CA PRO A 186 -2.36 -3.93 14.13
C PRO A 186 -2.46 -3.46 15.60
N ALA A 187 -1.42 -3.67 16.40
CA ALA A 187 -1.36 -3.19 17.79
C ALA A 187 -1.25 -1.66 17.90
N TYR A 188 -0.81 -1.00 16.84
CA TYR A 188 -0.83 0.47 16.71
C TYR A 188 -2.18 0.98 16.21
N GLY A 189 -3.11 0.10 15.85
CA GLY A 189 -4.44 0.43 15.32
C GLY A 189 -4.49 0.54 13.79
N ALA A 190 -3.43 0.16 13.08
CA ALA A 190 -3.38 0.11 11.62
C ALA A 190 -3.67 -1.32 11.15
N PRO A 191 -4.89 -1.61 10.64
CA PRO A 191 -5.26 -2.97 10.26
C PRO A 191 -4.69 -3.39 8.91
N LEU A 192 -4.23 -2.46 8.07
CA LEU A 192 -3.67 -2.76 6.75
C LEU A 192 -2.15 -2.65 6.81
N VAL A 193 -1.47 -3.71 6.37
CA VAL A 193 0.00 -3.81 6.38
C VAL A 193 0.48 -4.13 4.97
N VAL A 194 1.41 -3.33 4.44
CA VAL A 194 1.96 -3.54 3.10
C VAL A 194 3.37 -4.10 3.17
N LEU A 195 3.60 -5.16 2.42
CA LEU A 195 4.90 -5.77 2.19
C LEU A 195 5.32 -5.50 0.75
N GLY A 196 6.54 -5.00 0.53
CA GLY A 196 7.07 -4.75 -0.82
C GLY A 196 7.63 -6.02 -1.46
N ALA A 197 7.50 -6.14 -2.78
CA ALA A 197 8.15 -7.17 -3.58
C ALA A 197 8.75 -6.54 -4.86
N PRO A 198 9.99 -6.87 -5.27
CA PRO A 198 10.81 -7.88 -4.60
C PRO A 198 11.22 -7.43 -3.20
N LEU A 199 11.20 -8.36 -2.27
CA LEU A 199 11.57 -8.10 -0.86
C LEU A 199 13.02 -7.59 -0.71
N THR A 200 13.79 -7.61 -1.78
CA THR A 200 15.17 -7.11 -1.87
C THR A 200 15.28 -5.59 -2.03
N ILE A 201 14.21 -4.87 -2.35
CA ILE A 201 14.26 -3.39 -2.45
C ILE A 201 14.40 -2.77 -1.06
N ASP A 202 13.74 -3.35 -0.06
CA ASP A 202 13.93 -3.01 1.36
C ASP A 202 14.81 -4.05 2.05
N SER A 203 15.93 -4.32 1.46
CA SER A 203 16.79 -5.47 1.63
C SER A 203 17.27 -5.76 3.05
N ASP A 204 17.19 -4.82 3.97
CA ASP A 204 17.62 -5.03 5.35
C ASP A 204 16.57 -5.78 6.17
N SER A 205 15.31 -5.75 5.74
CA SER A 205 14.18 -6.34 6.45
C SER A 205 13.94 -7.81 6.13
N PHE A 206 14.29 -8.25 4.92
CA PHE A 206 14.01 -9.61 4.46
C PHE A 206 15.25 -10.43 4.11
N LYS A 207 16.45 -9.86 4.14
CA LYS A 207 17.72 -10.58 3.96
C LYS A 207 17.97 -11.67 5.00
N THR A 208 17.35 -11.57 6.16
CA THR A 208 17.48 -12.57 7.23
C THR A 208 16.54 -13.76 7.06
N ALA A 209 15.52 -13.67 6.26
CA ALA A 209 14.71 -14.80 5.84
C ALA A 209 15.45 -15.54 4.71
N GLY A 210 16.58 -16.14 5.02
CA GLY A 210 17.28 -17.09 4.15
C GLY A 210 16.36 -18.27 3.90
N GLY A 211 15.42 -18.15 2.98
CA GLY A 211 14.42 -19.15 2.77
C GLY A 211 13.46 -18.79 1.65
N ASP A 212 12.55 -19.67 1.41
CA ASP A 212 11.46 -19.58 0.49
C ASP A 212 10.56 -18.36 0.80
N LEU A 213 10.29 -17.53 -0.20
CA LEU A 213 9.40 -16.36 -0.13
C LEU A 213 8.03 -16.75 0.44
N GLU A 214 7.46 -17.88 0.00
CA GLU A 214 6.16 -18.36 0.45
C GLU A 214 6.14 -18.62 1.96
N SER A 215 7.16 -19.29 2.48
CA SER A 215 7.27 -19.59 3.92
C SER A 215 7.39 -18.31 4.75
N SER A 216 8.16 -17.33 4.29
CA SER A 216 8.33 -16.05 4.96
C SER A 216 7.03 -15.25 5.00
N LEU A 217 6.34 -15.15 3.87
CA LEU A 217 5.04 -14.47 3.77
C LEU A 217 3.97 -15.17 4.63
N ARG A 218 3.93 -16.51 4.61
CA ARG A 218 2.99 -17.29 5.43
C ARG A 218 3.16 -17.01 6.93
N LEU A 219 4.41 -16.99 7.41
CA LEU A 219 4.68 -16.63 8.80
C LEU A 219 4.15 -15.24 9.17
N ILE A 220 4.33 -14.26 8.28
CA ILE A 220 3.85 -12.89 8.49
C ILE A 220 2.32 -12.85 8.50
N CYS A 221 1.68 -13.47 7.51
CA CYS A 221 0.23 -13.53 7.40
C CYS A 221 -0.39 -14.20 8.64
N ASP A 222 0.11 -15.36 9.05
CA ASP A 222 -0.37 -16.08 10.24
C ASP A 222 -0.29 -15.22 11.51
N LYS A 223 0.81 -14.48 11.68
CA LYS A 223 1.02 -13.59 12.84
C LYS A 223 0.07 -12.40 12.82
N ILE A 224 -0.09 -11.74 11.66
CA ILE A 224 -0.94 -10.56 11.51
C ILE A 224 -2.41 -10.96 11.65
N HIS A 225 -2.85 -12.05 10.99
CA HIS A 225 -4.24 -12.52 11.06
C HIS A 225 -4.61 -13.08 12.44
N SER A 226 -3.63 -13.53 13.23
CA SER A 226 -3.89 -13.97 14.61
C SER A 226 -4.16 -12.83 15.58
N TYR A 227 -3.90 -11.59 15.17
CA TYR A 227 -4.17 -10.42 16.01
C TYR A 227 -5.67 -10.23 16.17
N LYS A 228 -6.15 -10.35 17.40
CA LYS A 228 -7.53 -10.04 17.78
C LYS A 228 -7.53 -8.73 18.53
N ASN A 229 -8.32 -7.76 18.05
CA ASN A 229 -8.63 -6.59 18.87
C ASN A 229 -9.36 -7.09 20.13
N ILE A 230 -8.71 -6.98 21.28
CA ILE A 230 -9.29 -7.25 22.58
C ILE A 230 -10.09 -6.02 22.99
#